data_fadbf9d59a9edbc10020829eaacec20a
#
_entry.id   fadbf9d59a9edbc10020829eaacec20a
#
_cell.length_a   1.000
_cell.length_b   1.000
_cell.length_c   1.000
_cell.angle_alpha   90.00
_cell.angle_beta   90.00
_cell.angle_gamma   90.00
#
_symmetry.space_group_name_H-M   'P 1'
#
loop_
_entity.id
_entity.type
_entity.pdbx_description
1 polymer ?
#
loop_
_entity_poly.entity_id
_entity_poly.type
_entity_poly.pdbx_seq_one_letter_code
_entity_poly.pdbx_strand_id
1 'polypeptide(L)'
;MSLSAVQRARIKQAIKTAVAGVASLYAAKLCRLPEDYWASISALIVMQSSVGATVGASWTRLAGTAVGAVVGGIFVAMWGVNVLAFGAAVAIAFYLCSILKLAESQRLATVTVAILMLAGRGSATWIIGLHRFLEVSIGILVALLISVVLWPSGATGKLRKGIAAVLGSLEAMYQTVSRGYRTGATVAIEELRSRLEETLRGNQGLLRYAIYERVSAPQHHELLVLLMDHVDRIFDAVAALELATRGSAGDSYFQNFATELEQLETRISAAFEWLQTSVAAWRFDREWPDLAAAVGDLDEKAATSRKSGTSRSYELEEILRFYSFVLGSKNLVRELELGRGVLKRSS
;
A
#
# COMPACT_ATOMS: atom_id res chain seq x y z
N MET A 1 10.07 -0.93 -31.61
CA MET A 1 9.80 -0.14 -30.39
C MET A 1 9.41 -1.11 -29.26
N SER A 2 10.26 -1.30 -28.26
CA SER A 2 9.92 -2.16 -27.11
C SER A 2 8.97 -1.39 -26.18
N LEU A 3 7.77 -1.91 -25.98
CA LEU A 3 6.80 -1.37 -25.02
C LEU A 3 7.41 -1.33 -23.62
N SER A 4 7.25 -0.22 -22.91
CA SER A 4 7.69 -0.12 -21.52
C SER A 4 6.95 -1.13 -20.63
N ALA A 5 7.53 -1.52 -19.48
CA ALA A 5 6.89 -2.46 -18.55
C ALA A 5 5.51 -1.95 -18.08
N VAL A 6 5.36 -0.63 -17.92
CA VAL A 6 4.11 0.03 -17.55
C VAL A 6 3.06 -0.09 -18.67
N GLN A 7 3.46 0.12 -19.90
CA GLN A 7 2.54 -0.02 -21.05
C GLN A 7 2.06 -1.46 -21.20
N ARG A 8 2.94 -2.45 -21.06
CA ARG A 8 2.57 -3.88 -21.08
C ARG A 8 1.60 -4.24 -19.98
N ALA A 9 1.78 -3.72 -18.77
CA ALA A 9 0.85 -3.94 -17.65
C ALA A 9 -0.54 -3.34 -17.94
N ARG A 10 -0.60 -2.11 -18.51
CA ARG A 10 -1.86 -1.45 -18.90
C ARG A 10 -2.59 -2.21 -19.99
N ILE A 11 -1.89 -2.71 -21.02
CA ILE A 11 -2.47 -3.51 -22.10
C ILE A 11 -3.03 -4.82 -21.55
N LYS A 12 -2.29 -5.54 -20.71
CA LYS A 12 -2.79 -6.75 -20.05
C LYS A 12 -4.06 -6.49 -19.24
N GLN A 13 -4.09 -5.39 -18.49
CA GLN A 13 -5.29 -5.03 -17.72
C GLN A 13 -6.48 -4.71 -18.64
N ALA A 14 -6.28 -3.96 -19.71
CA ALA A 14 -7.33 -3.65 -20.67
C ALA A 14 -7.92 -4.92 -21.32
N ILE A 15 -7.05 -5.83 -21.77
CA ILE A 15 -7.48 -7.12 -22.34
C ILE A 15 -8.26 -7.94 -21.30
N LYS A 16 -7.73 -8.04 -20.08
CA LYS A 16 -8.38 -8.77 -18.99
C LYS A 16 -9.77 -8.24 -18.68
N THR A 17 -9.92 -6.92 -18.63
CA THR A 17 -11.20 -6.25 -18.41
C THR A 17 -12.17 -6.49 -19.55
N ALA A 18 -11.72 -6.37 -20.79
CA ALA A 18 -12.56 -6.62 -21.97
C ALA A 18 -13.04 -8.06 -22.03
N VAL A 19 -12.14 -9.03 -21.79
CA VAL A 19 -12.49 -10.47 -21.77
C VAL A 19 -13.52 -10.76 -20.67
N ALA A 20 -13.34 -10.18 -19.46
CA ALA A 20 -14.30 -10.35 -18.38
C ALA A 20 -15.69 -9.77 -18.73
N GLY A 21 -15.74 -8.58 -19.33
CA GLY A 21 -16.99 -7.97 -19.76
C GLY A 21 -17.73 -8.83 -20.81
N VAL A 22 -17.02 -9.29 -21.83
CA VAL A 22 -17.62 -10.14 -22.88
C VAL A 22 -18.05 -11.49 -22.33
N ALA A 23 -17.18 -12.16 -21.56
CA ALA A 23 -17.49 -13.49 -21.00
C ALA A 23 -18.69 -13.44 -20.05
N SER A 24 -18.81 -12.40 -19.21
CA SER A 24 -19.95 -12.24 -18.30
C SER A 24 -21.26 -11.96 -19.03
N LEU A 25 -21.23 -11.21 -20.14
CA LEU A 25 -22.38 -10.99 -20.97
C LEU A 25 -22.90 -12.34 -21.60
N TYR A 26 -21.98 -13.15 -22.12
CA TYR A 26 -22.33 -14.47 -22.63
C TYR A 26 -22.85 -15.42 -21.54
N ALA A 27 -22.23 -15.40 -20.35
CA ALA A 27 -22.68 -16.21 -19.22
C ALA A 27 -24.11 -15.84 -18.78
N ALA A 28 -24.43 -14.55 -18.70
CA ALA A 28 -25.77 -14.07 -18.34
C ALA A 28 -26.82 -14.44 -19.40
N LYS A 29 -26.47 -14.33 -20.70
CA LYS A 29 -27.31 -14.78 -21.79
C LYS A 29 -27.60 -16.28 -21.73
N LEU A 30 -26.59 -17.10 -21.44
CA LEU A 30 -26.75 -18.54 -21.28
C LEU A 30 -27.70 -18.88 -20.12
N CYS A 31 -27.67 -18.10 -19.05
CA CYS A 31 -28.59 -18.21 -17.91
C CYS A 31 -29.98 -17.60 -18.18
N ARG A 32 -30.24 -17.07 -19.40
CA ARG A 32 -31.51 -16.44 -19.82
C ARG A 32 -31.98 -15.33 -18.87
N LEU A 33 -31.07 -14.55 -18.33
CA LEU A 33 -31.40 -13.41 -17.47
C LEU A 33 -31.96 -12.26 -18.33
N PRO A 34 -32.97 -11.53 -17.84
CA PRO A 34 -33.71 -10.54 -18.65
C PRO A 34 -32.85 -9.30 -18.99
N GLU A 35 -31.92 -8.91 -18.12
CA GLU A 35 -31.05 -7.70 -18.27
C GLU A 35 -29.58 -8.10 -18.27
N ASP A 36 -29.17 -9.01 -19.15
CA ASP A 36 -27.86 -9.66 -19.21
C ASP A 36 -26.65 -8.68 -19.21
N TYR A 37 -26.84 -7.45 -19.71
CA TYR A 37 -25.80 -6.41 -19.74
C TYR A 37 -25.32 -5.98 -18.33
N TRP A 38 -26.11 -6.16 -17.29
CA TRP A 38 -25.69 -5.82 -15.93
C TRP A 38 -24.62 -6.76 -15.39
N ALA A 39 -24.59 -7.98 -15.82
CA ALA A 39 -23.48 -8.88 -15.49
C ALA A 39 -22.17 -8.35 -16.09
N SER A 40 -22.20 -7.89 -17.35
CA SER A 40 -21.04 -7.26 -17.98
C SER A 40 -20.60 -5.98 -17.24
N ILE A 41 -21.53 -5.09 -16.95
CA ILE A 41 -21.25 -3.85 -16.18
C ILE A 41 -20.62 -4.21 -14.81
N SER A 42 -21.15 -5.22 -14.13
CA SER A 42 -20.61 -5.64 -12.83
C SER A 42 -19.20 -6.20 -12.96
N ALA A 43 -18.93 -7.03 -13.96
CA ALA A 43 -17.59 -7.56 -14.22
C ALA A 43 -16.58 -6.44 -14.51
N LEU A 44 -16.96 -5.44 -15.31
CA LEU A 44 -16.11 -4.28 -15.61
C LEU A 44 -15.79 -3.45 -14.36
N ILE A 45 -16.78 -3.25 -13.48
CA ILE A 45 -16.60 -2.48 -12.23
C ILE A 45 -15.68 -3.21 -11.25
N VAL A 46 -15.83 -4.53 -11.06
CA VAL A 46 -15.07 -5.28 -10.08
C VAL A 46 -13.68 -5.71 -10.58
N MET A 47 -13.43 -5.70 -11.88
CA MET A 47 -12.16 -6.12 -12.45
C MET A 47 -11.04 -5.16 -12.08
N GLN A 48 -10.11 -5.64 -11.26
CA GLN A 48 -8.97 -4.87 -10.78
C GLN A 48 -7.65 -5.46 -11.29
N SER A 49 -6.58 -4.73 -11.01
CA SER A 49 -5.23 -5.10 -11.46
C SER A 49 -4.60 -6.26 -10.67
N SER A 50 -5.20 -6.71 -9.57
CA SER A 50 -4.80 -7.88 -8.79
C SER A 50 -6.01 -8.72 -8.40
N VAL A 51 -5.80 -10.00 -8.13
CA VAL A 51 -6.86 -10.91 -7.69
C VAL A 51 -7.49 -10.42 -6.39
N GLY A 52 -6.66 -10.08 -5.39
CA GLY A 52 -7.15 -9.58 -4.10
C GLY A 52 -7.98 -8.31 -4.21
N ALA A 53 -7.55 -7.35 -5.04
CA ALA A 53 -8.35 -6.13 -5.28
C ALA A 53 -9.68 -6.44 -6.00
N THR A 54 -9.70 -7.43 -6.92
CA THR A 54 -10.93 -7.89 -7.55
C THR A 54 -11.88 -8.53 -6.53
N VAL A 55 -11.38 -9.34 -5.60
CA VAL A 55 -12.18 -9.93 -4.51
C VAL A 55 -12.77 -8.83 -3.61
N GLY A 56 -11.97 -7.84 -3.20
CA GLY A 56 -12.44 -6.71 -2.40
C GLY A 56 -13.55 -5.92 -3.10
N ALA A 57 -13.32 -5.55 -4.37
CA ALA A 57 -14.33 -4.86 -5.18
C ALA A 57 -15.60 -5.70 -5.39
N SER A 58 -15.46 -7.03 -5.53
CA SER A 58 -16.57 -7.97 -5.65
C SER A 58 -17.43 -7.99 -4.40
N TRP A 59 -16.81 -8.06 -3.23
CA TRP A 59 -17.52 -8.01 -1.97
C TRP A 59 -18.29 -6.70 -1.77
N THR A 60 -17.64 -5.57 -2.03
CA THR A 60 -18.24 -4.25 -1.98
C THR A 60 -19.46 -4.15 -2.91
N ARG A 61 -19.34 -4.67 -4.14
CA ARG A 61 -20.42 -4.68 -5.14
C ARG A 61 -21.58 -5.55 -4.70
N LEU A 62 -21.31 -6.78 -4.23
CA LEU A 62 -22.33 -7.74 -3.80
C LEU A 62 -23.10 -7.21 -2.59
N ALA A 63 -22.40 -6.74 -1.56
CA ALA A 63 -22.99 -6.20 -0.35
C ALA A 63 -23.88 -4.97 -0.64
N GLY A 64 -23.38 -4.04 -1.46
CA GLY A 64 -24.16 -2.87 -1.87
C GLY A 64 -25.42 -3.25 -2.64
N THR A 65 -25.32 -4.20 -3.58
CA THR A 65 -26.47 -4.68 -4.32
C THR A 65 -27.51 -5.36 -3.43
N ALA A 66 -27.07 -6.18 -2.47
CA ALA A 66 -27.97 -6.85 -1.53
C ALA A 66 -28.73 -5.84 -0.65
N VAL A 67 -28.03 -4.90 -0.02
CA VAL A 67 -28.64 -3.84 0.81
C VAL A 67 -29.61 -2.99 -0.03
N GLY A 68 -29.17 -2.56 -1.21
CA GLY A 68 -29.99 -1.73 -2.09
C GLY A 68 -31.24 -2.46 -2.60
N ALA A 69 -31.13 -3.76 -2.92
CA ALA A 69 -32.26 -4.58 -3.35
C ALA A 69 -33.31 -4.77 -2.23
N VAL A 70 -32.85 -5.06 -1.01
CA VAL A 70 -33.73 -5.22 0.16
C VAL A 70 -34.45 -3.91 0.49
N VAL A 71 -33.70 -2.81 0.65
CA VAL A 71 -34.28 -1.51 1.01
C VAL A 71 -35.22 -1.01 -0.10
N GLY A 72 -34.77 -1.02 -1.35
CA GLY A 72 -35.57 -0.59 -2.49
C GLY A 72 -36.83 -1.44 -2.65
N GLY A 73 -36.74 -2.78 -2.50
CA GLY A 73 -37.86 -3.69 -2.56
C GLY A 73 -38.91 -3.43 -1.47
N ILE A 74 -38.48 -3.22 -0.21
CA ILE A 74 -39.38 -2.89 0.91
C ILE A 74 -40.09 -1.56 0.63
N PHE A 75 -39.38 -0.52 0.20
CA PHE A 75 -39.96 0.80 -0.04
C PHE A 75 -41.00 0.77 -1.16
N VAL A 76 -40.74 0.08 -2.25
CA VAL A 76 -41.68 -0.07 -3.34
C VAL A 76 -42.91 -0.86 -2.89
N ALA A 77 -42.73 -1.91 -2.10
CA ALA A 77 -43.86 -2.72 -1.60
C ALA A 77 -44.77 -1.93 -0.62
N MET A 78 -44.20 -1.05 0.21
CA MET A 78 -44.97 -0.33 1.25
C MET A 78 -45.55 1.00 0.76
N TRP A 79 -44.82 1.76 -0.02
CA TRP A 79 -45.19 3.13 -0.41
C TRP A 79 -45.25 3.36 -1.95
N GLY A 80 -45.00 2.32 -2.72
CA GLY A 80 -44.93 2.45 -4.19
C GLY A 80 -43.77 3.32 -4.67
N VAL A 81 -43.85 3.70 -5.95
CA VAL A 81 -42.81 4.52 -6.59
C VAL A 81 -43.22 5.98 -6.56
N ASN A 82 -42.65 6.77 -5.64
CA ASN A 82 -42.81 8.23 -5.58
C ASN A 82 -41.51 8.90 -5.13
N VAL A 83 -41.41 10.20 -5.38
CA VAL A 83 -40.16 10.96 -5.13
C VAL A 83 -39.75 10.98 -3.65
N LEU A 84 -40.71 11.07 -2.73
CA LEU A 84 -40.37 11.10 -1.31
C LEU A 84 -39.93 9.72 -0.80
N ALA A 85 -40.63 8.66 -1.20
CA ALA A 85 -40.21 7.29 -0.88
C ALA A 85 -38.82 6.97 -1.47
N PHE A 86 -38.55 7.42 -2.68
CA PHE A 86 -37.20 7.28 -3.29
C PHE A 86 -36.13 7.99 -2.47
N GLY A 87 -36.34 9.26 -2.10
CA GLY A 87 -35.37 10.00 -1.27
C GLY A 87 -35.13 9.33 0.08
N ALA A 88 -36.19 8.88 0.75
CA ALA A 88 -36.10 8.16 2.02
C ALA A 88 -35.38 6.81 1.87
N ALA A 89 -35.67 6.03 0.83
CA ALA A 89 -35.01 4.75 0.57
C ALA A 89 -33.52 4.91 0.32
N VAL A 90 -33.09 5.94 -0.46
CA VAL A 90 -31.70 6.27 -0.70
C VAL A 90 -30.98 6.64 0.62
N ALA A 91 -31.59 7.51 1.44
CA ALA A 91 -31.01 7.92 2.72
C ALA A 91 -30.86 6.72 3.69
N ILE A 92 -31.87 5.87 3.77
CA ILE A 92 -31.85 4.67 4.64
C ILE A 92 -30.83 3.65 4.14
N ALA A 93 -30.76 3.37 2.84
CA ALA A 93 -29.76 2.45 2.30
C ALA A 93 -28.34 2.93 2.56
N PHE A 94 -28.07 4.23 2.38
CA PHE A 94 -26.78 4.84 2.69
C PHE A 94 -26.43 4.71 4.17
N TYR A 95 -27.35 5.06 5.06
CA TYR A 95 -27.17 5.00 6.51
C TYR A 95 -27.00 3.57 7.02
N LEU A 96 -27.76 2.62 6.48
CA LEU A 96 -27.67 1.20 6.82
C LEU A 96 -26.29 0.63 6.47
N CYS A 97 -25.74 0.95 5.28
CA CYS A 97 -24.38 0.58 4.92
C CYS A 97 -23.34 1.17 5.90
N SER A 98 -23.57 2.38 6.42
CA SER A 98 -22.68 2.99 7.42
C SER A 98 -22.68 2.20 8.74
N ILE A 99 -23.86 1.85 9.27
CA ILE A 99 -24.00 1.03 10.49
C ILE A 99 -23.37 -0.35 10.32
N LEU A 100 -23.58 -0.98 9.18
CA LEU A 100 -23.02 -2.30 8.86
C LEU A 100 -21.50 -2.27 8.55
N LYS A 101 -20.85 -1.12 8.70
CA LYS A 101 -19.42 -0.92 8.35
C LYS A 101 -19.09 -1.24 6.89
N LEU A 102 -20.06 -1.05 5.99
CA LEU A 102 -19.96 -1.24 4.54
C LEU A 102 -19.81 0.10 3.81
N ALA A 103 -18.96 0.99 4.31
CA ALA A 103 -18.83 2.36 3.80
C ALA A 103 -18.49 2.41 2.28
N GLU A 104 -17.68 1.48 1.80
CA GLU A 104 -17.33 1.38 0.38
C GLU A 104 -18.53 0.94 -0.51
N SER A 105 -19.54 0.30 0.08
CA SER A 105 -20.75 -0.21 -0.61
C SER A 105 -21.88 0.82 -0.71
N GLN A 106 -21.82 1.95 0.02
CA GLN A 106 -22.89 2.94 0.12
C GLN A 106 -23.38 3.45 -1.24
N ARG A 107 -22.44 3.83 -2.12
CA ARG A 107 -22.78 4.32 -3.47
C ARG A 107 -23.47 3.24 -4.32
N LEU A 108 -23.04 2.01 -4.19
CA LEU A 108 -23.60 0.88 -4.95
C LEU A 108 -25.00 0.50 -4.44
N ALA A 109 -25.23 0.58 -3.15
CA ALA A 109 -26.54 0.39 -2.55
C ALA A 109 -27.55 1.43 -3.03
N THR A 110 -27.18 2.71 -3.01
CA THR A 110 -28.06 3.80 -3.47
C THR A 110 -28.36 3.72 -4.97
N VAL A 111 -27.38 3.34 -5.79
CA VAL A 111 -27.59 3.09 -7.23
C VAL A 111 -28.57 1.92 -7.44
N THR A 112 -28.46 0.84 -6.64
CA THR A 112 -29.37 -0.30 -6.73
C THR A 112 -30.82 0.09 -6.34
N VAL A 113 -31.00 0.88 -5.27
CA VAL A 113 -32.30 1.47 -4.92
C VAL A 113 -32.87 2.28 -6.06
N ALA A 114 -32.05 3.15 -6.70
CA ALA A 114 -32.50 3.97 -7.80
C ALA A 114 -32.98 3.13 -8.99
N ILE A 115 -32.25 2.09 -9.33
CA ILE A 115 -32.62 1.18 -10.43
C ILE A 115 -33.94 0.47 -10.12
N LEU A 116 -34.11 -0.10 -8.93
CA LEU A 116 -35.35 -0.79 -8.56
C LEU A 116 -36.56 0.13 -8.55
N MET A 117 -36.41 1.34 -8.01
CA MET A 117 -37.53 2.26 -7.89
C MET A 117 -37.87 3.02 -9.19
N LEU A 118 -36.85 3.36 -10.01
CA LEU A 118 -37.09 4.16 -11.20
C LEU A 118 -37.28 3.33 -12.48
N ALA A 119 -36.63 2.17 -12.60
CA ALA A 119 -36.74 1.29 -13.77
C ALA A 119 -37.81 0.21 -13.62
N GLY A 120 -38.24 -0.11 -12.40
CA GLY A 120 -39.15 -1.21 -12.05
C GLY A 120 -40.64 -0.96 -12.30
N ARG A 121 -41.02 -0.26 -13.37
CA ARG A 121 -42.42 0.03 -13.67
C ARG A 121 -43.20 -1.23 -14.02
N GLY A 122 -44.09 -1.65 -13.15
CA GLY A 122 -45.16 -2.63 -13.47
C GLY A 122 -44.88 -4.10 -13.22
N SER A 123 -43.69 -4.47 -12.70
CA SER A 123 -43.37 -5.86 -12.35
C SER A 123 -43.29 -6.06 -10.85
N ALA A 124 -43.40 -7.29 -10.35
CA ALA A 124 -43.14 -7.59 -8.95
C ALA A 124 -41.70 -7.21 -8.57
N THR A 125 -41.53 -6.14 -7.83
CA THR A 125 -40.23 -5.48 -7.59
C THR A 125 -39.19 -6.39 -6.95
N TRP A 126 -39.64 -7.38 -6.14
CA TRP A 126 -38.74 -8.35 -5.53
C TRP A 126 -38.09 -9.29 -6.58
N ILE A 127 -38.80 -9.58 -7.69
CA ILE A 127 -38.27 -10.38 -8.82
C ILE A 127 -37.16 -9.59 -9.52
N ILE A 128 -37.35 -8.29 -9.74
CA ILE A 128 -36.33 -7.41 -10.32
C ILE A 128 -35.12 -7.35 -9.41
N GLY A 129 -35.30 -7.21 -8.09
CA GLY A 129 -34.21 -7.23 -7.13
C GLY A 129 -33.44 -8.55 -7.15
N LEU A 130 -34.12 -9.68 -7.25
CA LEU A 130 -33.49 -11.00 -7.36
C LEU A 130 -32.71 -11.16 -8.66
N HIS A 131 -33.31 -10.81 -9.82
CA HIS A 131 -32.61 -10.84 -11.10
C HIS A 131 -31.35 -9.96 -11.06
N ARG A 132 -31.46 -8.77 -10.50
CA ARG A 132 -30.34 -7.86 -10.32
C ARG A 132 -29.19 -8.46 -9.49
N PHE A 133 -29.55 -9.12 -8.39
CA PHE A 133 -28.58 -9.81 -7.54
C PHE A 133 -27.90 -10.97 -8.30
N LEU A 134 -28.64 -11.75 -9.06
CA LEU A 134 -28.12 -12.86 -9.88
C LEU A 134 -27.19 -12.35 -11.00
N GLU A 135 -27.59 -11.32 -11.74
CA GLU A 135 -26.80 -10.70 -12.79
C GLU A 135 -25.47 -10.17 -12.26
N VAL A 136 -25.52 -9.44 -11.13
CA VAL A 136 -24.31 -8.95 -10.45
C VAL A 136 -23.43 -10.11 -10.01
N SER A 137 -24.00 -11.17 -9.43
CA SER A 137 -23.27 -12.35 -8.97
C SER A 137 -22.56 -13.09 -10.12
N ILE A 138 -23.23 -13.27 -11.26
CA ILE A 138 -22.63 -13.86 -12.46
C ILE A 138 -21.46 -13.01 -12.96
N GLY A 139 -21.66 -11.69 -13.05
CA GLY A 139 -20.58 -10.76 -13.43
C GLY A 139 -19.36 -10.85 -12.52
N ILE A 140 -19.59 -10.91 -11.21
CA ILE A 140 -18.55 -11.09 -10.20
C ILE A 140 -17.83 -12.43 -10.36
N LEU A 141 -18.57 -13.54 -10.48
CA LEU A 141 -17.97 -14.88 -10.60
C LEU A 141 -17.07 -14.98 -11.85
N VAL A 142 -17.56 -14.49 -12.98
CA VAL A 142 -16.78 -14.48 -14.23
C VAL A 142 -15.54 -13.57 -14.08
N ALA A 143 -15.67 -12.39 -13.49
CA ALA A 143 -14.54 -11.50 -13.27
C ALA A 143 -13.49 -12.13 -12.37
N LEU A 144 -13.88 -12.81 -11.29
CA LEU A 144 -12.97 -13.54 -10.40
C LEU A 144 -12.27 -14.67 -11.14
N LEU A 145 -13.00 -15.48 -11.92
CA LEU A 145 -12.43 -16.56 -12.71
C LEU A 145 -11.38 -16.03 -13.70
N ILE A 146 -11.74 -15.01 -14.47
CA ILE A 146 -10.81 -14.35 -15.41
C ILE A 146 -9.62 -13.74 -14.66
N SER A 147 -9.84 -13.19 -13.47
CA SER A 147 -8.77 -12.61 -12.65
C SER A 147 -7.73 -13.64 -12.23
N VAL A 148 -8.14 -14.88 -11.98
CA VAL A 148 -7.25 -15.97 -11.57
C VAL A 148 -6.59 -16.64 -12.79
N VAL A 149 -7.35 -16.84 -13.88
CA VAL A 149 -6.88 -17.59 -15.05
C VAL A 149 -6.01 -16.72 -15.96
N LEU A 150 -6.41 -15.47 -16.20
CA LEU A 150 -5.75 -14.61 -17.17
C LEU A 150 -4.71 -13.72 -16.48
N TRP A 151 -3.43 -14.10 -16.54
CA TRP A 151 -2.30 -13.37 -15.94
C TRP A 151 -2.53 -13.04 -14.45
N PRO A 152 -2.56 -14.02 -13.57
CA PRO A 152 -2.73 -13.74 -12.14
C PRO A 152 -1.62 -12.81 -11.65
N SER A 153 -1.99 -11.64 -11.17
CA SER A 153 -1.07 -10.70 -10.53
C SER A 153 -1.46 -10.55 -9.08
N GLY A 154 -0.63 -11.13 -8.21
CA GLY A 154 -0.87 -11.06 -6.77
C GLY A 154 -0.67 -9.66 -6.21
N ALA A 155 -1.52 -9.23 -5.30
CA ALA A 155 -1.33 -8.02 -4.51
C ALA A 155 -0.05 -8.15 -3.66
N THR A 156 0.22 -9.33 -3.14
CA THR A 156 1.43 -9.69 -2.39
C THR A 156 2.71 -9.42 -3.19
N GLY A 157 2.76 -9.84 -4.46
CA GLY A 157 3.93 -9.58 -5.31
C GLY A 157 4.12 -8.09 -5.64
N LYS A 158 3.04 -7.33 -5.78
CA LYS A 158 3.09 -5.87 -5.97
C LYS A 158 3.51 -5.17 -4.69
N LEU A 159 3.00 -5.59 -3.54
CA LEU A 159 3.36 -5.05 -2.23
C LEU A 159 4.85 -5.24 -1.95
N ARG A 160 5.42 -6.43 -2.20
CA ARG A 160 6.86 -6.68 -2.05
C ARG A 160 7.70 -5.72 -2.89
N LYS A 161 7.35 -5.52 -4.15
CA LYS A 161 8.04 -4.56 -5.03
C LYS A 161 7.84 -3.11 -4.55
N GLY A 162 6.65 -2.78 -4.03
CA GLY A 162 6.37 -1.48 -3.45
C GLY A 162 7.21 -1.22 -2.20
N ILE A 163 7.33 -2.19 -1.29
CA ILE A 163 8.18 -2.10 -0.10
C ILE A 163 9.65 -1.93 -0.50
N ALA A 164 10.14 -2.73 -1.46
CA ALA A 164 11.50 -2.60 -1.96
C ALA A 164 11.77 -1.20 -2.56
N ALA A 165 10.82 -0.64 -3.29
CA ALA A 165 10.94 0.72 -3.84
C ALA A 165 10.96 1.79 -2.73
N VAL A 166 10.17 1.63 -1.68
CA VAL A 166 10.20 2.51 -0.50
C VAL A 166 11.55 2.46 0.18
N LEU A 167 12.10 1.26 0.43
CA LEU A 167 13.43 1.09 1.03
C LEU A 167 14.51 1.76 0.18
N GLY A 168 14.44 1.69 -1.16
CA GLY A 168 15.36 2.42 -2.05
C GLY A 168 15.22 3.93 -1.96
N SER A 169 14.01 4.44 -1.80
CA SER A 169 13.77 5.87 -1.59
C SER A 169 14.28 6.35 -0.23
N LEU A 170 14.15 5.51 0.81
CA LEU A 170 14.68 5.78 2.15
C LEU A 170 16.20 5.79 2.17
N GLU A 171 16.84 4.88 1.45
CA GLU A 171 18.30 4.89 1.24
C GLU A 171 18.76 6.18 0.58
N ALA A 172 18.11 6.58 -0.53
CA ALA A 172 18.44 7.82 -1.23
C ALA A 172 18.23 9.06 -0.32
N MET A 173 17.18 9.07 0.50
CA MET A 173 16.94 10.13 1.47
C MET A 173 18.05 10.15 2.55
N TYR A 174 18.40 8.99 3.10
CA TYR A 174 19.50 8.88 4.08
C TYR A 174 20.83 9.36 3.51
N GLN A 175 21.22 8.92 2.31
CA GLN A 175 22.45 9.36 1.65
C GLN A 175 22.45 10.86 1.39
N THR A 176 21.29 11.43 1.07
CA THR A 176 21.14 12.86 0.84
C THR A 176 21.31 13.66 2.12
N VAL A 177 20.73 13.18 3.23
CA VAL A 177 20.89 13.78 4.57
C VAL A 177 22.34 13.69 5.05
N SER A 178 22.95 12.51 4.96
CA SER A 178 24.34 12.28 5.37
C SER A 178 25.32 13.15 4.58
N ARG A 179 25.14 13.24 3.25
CA ARG A 179 25.94 14.13 2.42
C ARG A 179 25.74 15.59 2.77
N GLY A 180 24.50 16.03 2.96
CA GLY A 180 24.17 17.40 3.38
C GLY A 180 24.84 17.76 4.67
N TYR A 181 24.85 16.88 5.67
CA TYR A 181 25.54 17.06 6.92
C TYR A 181 27.05 17.28 6.75
N ARG A 182 27.71 16.45 5.92
CA ARG A 182 29.15 16.55 5.67
C ARG A 182 29.56 17.75 4.81
N THR A 183 28.70 18.24 3.96
CA THR A 183 29.02 19.35 3.03
C THR A 183 28.48 20.69 3.50
N GLY A 184 27.66 20.72 4.55
CA GLY A 184 26.94 21.93 4.98
C GLY A 184 25.89 22.42 3.99
N ALA A 185 25.55 21.60 2.99
CA ALA A 185 24.58 21.97 1.95
C ALA A 185 23.15 21.79 2.45
N THR A 186 22.33 22.82 2.27
CA THR A 186 20.88 22.71 2.50
C THR A 186 20.28 21.75 1.47
N VAL A 187 19.70 20.65 1.91
CA VAL A 187 19.14 19.65 1.03
C VAL A 187 17.62 19.80 0.98
N ALA A 188 17.07 19.95 -0.22
CA ALA A 188 15.63 19.95 -0.45
C ALA A 188 15.10 18.50 -0.43
N ILE A 189 14.68 18.02 0.74
CA ILE A 189 14.19 16.65 0.93
C ILE A 189 12.67 16.55 0.71
N GLU A 190 11.97 17.69 0.64
CA GLU A 190 10.51 17.75 0.64
C GLU A 190 9.89 16.96 -0.54
N GLU A 191 10.50 17.04 -1.73
CA GLU A 191 10.03 16.28 -2.89
C GLU A 191 10.21 14.77 -2.71
N LEU A 192 11.35 14.34 -2.16
CA LEU A 192 11.60 12.93 -1.84
C LEU A 192 10.62 12.42 -0.78
N ARG A 193 10.36 13.23 0.24
CA ARG A 193 9.41 12.94 1.32
C ARG A 193 7.99 12.76 0.78
N SER A 194 7.49 13.71 -0.03
CA SER A 194 6.16 13.65 -0.62
C SER A 194 5.96 12.40 -1.49
N ARG A 195 6.94 12.07 -2.33
CA ARG A 195 6.91 10.86 -3.16
C ARG A 195 6.91 9.58 -2.32
N LEU A 196 7.67 9.57 -1.24
CA LEU A 196 7.76 8.45 -0.32
C LEU A 196 6.43 8.21 0.41
N GLU A 197 5.81 9.28 0.93
CA GLU A 197 4.50 9.22 1.60
C GLU A 197 3.40 8.75 0.64
N GLU A 198 3.43 9.15 -0.63
CA GLU A 198 2.50 8.66 -1.64
C GLU A 198 2.68 7.16 -1.88
N THR A 199 3.93 6.69 -1.98
CA THR A 199 4.24 5.27 -2.18
C THR A 199 3.83 4.43 -0.97
N LEU A 200 4.07 4.92 0.25
CA LEU A 200 3.65 4.27 1.50
C LEU A 200 2.13 4.12 1.56
N ARG A 201 1.38 5.18 1.25
CA ARG A 201 -0.10 5.13 1.17
C ARG A 201 -0.59 4.12 0.13
N GLY A 202 0.06 4.06 -1.02
CA GLY A 202 -0.22 3.05 -2.06
C GLY A 202 0.01 1.62 -1.56
N ASN A 203 1.09 1.38 -0.83
CA ASN A 203 1.44 0.07 -0.26
C ASN A 203 0.45 -0.35 0.84
N GLN A 204 -0.04 0.57 1.68
CA GLN A 204 -1.08 0.29 2.68
C GLN A 204 -2.38 -0.17 2.00
N GLY A 205 -2.75 0.42 0.85
CA GLY A 205 -3.86 -0.06 0.03
C GLY A 205 -3.64 -1.49 -0.49
N LEU A 206 -2.44 -1.80 -0.99
CA LEU A 206 -2.09 -3.14 -1.45
C LEU A 206 -2.08 -4.18 -0.32
N LEU A 207 -1.63 -3.80 0.88
CA LEU A 207 -1.64 -4.66 2.06
C LEU A 207 -3.06 -5.11 2.40
N ARG A 208 -4.03 -4.21 2.35
CA ARG A 208 -5.45 -4.52 2.58
C ARG A 208 -5.97 -5.59 1.60
N TYR A 209 -5.55 -5.53 0.34
CA TYR A 209 -5.96 -6.52 -0.67
C TYR A 209 -5.15 -7.82 -0.61
N ALA A 210 -3.92 -7.80 -0.10
CA ALA A 210 -3.12 -9.00 0.11
C ALA A 210 -3.75 -9.99 1.12
N ILE A 211 -4.64 -9.50 2.02
CA ILE A 211 -5.40 -10.33 2.95
C ILE A 211 -6.26 -11.36 2.20
N TYR A 212 -6.83 -10.99 1.05
CA TYR A 212 -7.68 -11.88 0.25
C TYR A 212 -6.88 -12.95 -0.53
N GLU A 213 -5.55 -12.83 -0.58
CA GLU A 213 -4.65 -13.81 -1.19
C GLU A 213 -4.10 -14.83 -0.18
N ARG A 214 -4.57 -14.79 1.06
CA ARG A 214 -4.15 -15.65 2.19
C ARG A 214 -4.15 -17.15 1.89
N VAL A 215 -4.94 -17.58 0.92
CA VAL A 215 -5.09 -19.00 0.55
C VAL A 215 -3.77 -19.62 0.06
N SER A 216 -2.85 -18.80 -0.49
CA SER A 216 -1.61 -19.30 -1.10
C SER A 216 -0.39 -19.29 -0.17
N ALA A 217 -0.33 -18.42 0.85
CA ALA A 217 0.78 -18.37 1.82
C ALA A 217 0.43 -17.48 3.04
N PRO A 218 -0.27 -17.97 4.04
CA PRO A 218 -0.70 -17.19 5.21
C PRO A 218 0.47 -16.59 6.00
N GLN A 219 1.60 -17.29 6.09
CA GLN A 219 2.79 -16.84 6.82
C GLN A 219 3.43 -15.59 6.18
N HIS A 220 3.45 -15.50 4.85
CA HIS A 220 4.02 -14.33 4.14
C HIS A 220 3.22 -13.05 4.39
N HIS A 221 1.92 -13.14 4.66
CA HIS A 221 1.10 -11.96 4.91
C HIS A 221 1.46 -11.30 6.25
N GLU A 222 1.58 -12.07 7.33
CA GLU A 222 1.94 -11.54 8.66
C GLU A 222 3.32 -10.87 8.63
N LEU A 223 4.27 -11.48 7.93
CA LEU A 223 5.61 -10.91 7.76
C LEU A 223 5.59 -9.60 6.97
N LEU A 224 4.76 -9.47 5.94
CA LEU A 224 4.62 -8.23 5.18
C LEU A 224 3.97 -7.12 6.01
N VAL A 225 3.02 -7.44 6.91
CA VAL A 225 2.44 -6.47 7.86
C VAL A 225 3.53 -5.97 8.80
N LEU A 226 4.30 -6.87 9.42
CA LEU A 226 5.39 -6.51 10.33
C LEU A 226 6.47 -5.69 9.60
N LEU A 227 6.80 -6.07 8.37
CA LEU A 227 7.79 -5.36 7.58
C LEU A 227 7.33 -3.94 7.22
N MET A 228 6.05 -3.73 6.93
CA MET A 228 5.49 -2.38 6.69
C MET A 228 5.62 -1.49 7.93
N ASP A 229 5.35 -2.02 9.12
CA ASP A 229 5.53 -1.30 10.39
C ASP A 229 7.02 -0.90 10.61
N HIS A 230 7.96 -1.78 10.26
CA HIS A 230 9.39 -1.43 10.31
C HIS A 230 9.80 -0.41 9.26
N VAL A 231 9.23 -0.45 8.07
CA VAL A 231 9.47 0.57 7.03
C VAL A 231 9.02 1.95 7.48
N ASP A 232 7.87 2.05 8.16
CA ASP A 232 7.39 3.31 8.74
C ASP A 232 8.36 3.82 9.83
N ARG A 233 8.89 2.95 10.70
CA ARG A 233 9.90 3.32 11.71
C ARG A 233 11.25 3.71 11.10
N ILE A 234 11.67 3.05 10.03
CA ILE A 234 12.88 3.44 9.27
C ILE A 234 12.68 4.84 8.69
N PHE A 235 11.49 5.14 8.16
CA PHE A 235 11.15 6.48 7.68
C PHE A 235 11.28 7.53 8.79
N ASP A 236 10.71 7.27 9.97
CA ASP A 236 10.79 8.16 11.12
C ASP A 236 12.25 8.38 11.57
N ALA A 237 13.06 7.31 11.55
CA ALA A 237 14.48 7.41 11.91
C ALA A 237 15.27 8.29 10.91
N VAL A 238 15.02 8.15 9.60
CA VAL A 238 15.66 8.98 8.56
C VAL A 238 15.17 10.43 8.65
N ALA A 239 13.89 10.65 8.93
CA ALA A 239 13.33 11.99 9.13
C ALA A 239 13.91 12.69 10.37
N ALA A 240 14.15 11.93 11.45
CA ALA A 240 14.81 12.46 12.65
C ALA A 240 16.28 12.85 12.37
N LEU A 241 16.99 12.09 11.54
CA LEU A 241 18.33 12.46 11.09
C LEU A 241 18.34 13.78 10.31
N GLU A 242 17.39 13.97 9.40
CA GLU A 242 17.24 15.23 8.67
C GLU A 242 17.07 16.41 9.62
N LEU A 243 16.21 16.26 10.61
CA LEU A 243 15.98 17.32 11.60
C LEU A 243 17.25 17.61 12.43
N ALA A 244 17.99 16.58 12.81
CA ALA A 244 19.24 16.71 13.59
C ALA A 244 20.36 17.43 12.81
N THR A 245 20.32 17.40 11.48
CA THR A 245 21.35 18.03 10.62
C THR A 245 21.02 19.45 10.18
N ARG A 246 19.83 19.97 10.51
CA ARG A 246 19.44 21.33 10.16
C ARG A 246 20.36 22.35 10.84
N GLY A 247 20.88 23.29 10.05
CA GLY A 247 21.78 24.33 10.54
C GLY A 247 23.24 23.89 10.74
N SER A 248 23.65 22.73 10.19
CA SER A 248 25.03 22.22 10.25
C SER A 248 26.02 22.93 9.31
N ALA A 249 25.57 23.96 8.58
CA ALA A 249 26.44 24.73 7.70
C ALA A 249 27.56 25.39 8.50
N GLY A 250 28.80 24.99 8.22
CA GLY A 250 29.99 25.46 8.92
C GLY A 250 30.49 24.57 10.06
N ASP A 251 29.75 23.55 10.46
CA ASP A 251 30.22 22.56 11.42
C ASP A 251 31.49 21.88 10.93
N SER A 252 32.45 21.64 11.80
CA SER A 252 33.72 21.01 11.49
C SER A 252 34.06 19.84 12.43
N TYR A 253 33.39 19.72 13.56
CA TYR A 253 33.63 18.68 14.56
C TYR A 253 33.52 17.28 13.99
N PHE A 254 32.57 17.03 13.05
CA PHE A 254 32.39 15.74 12.41
C PHE A 254 33.59 15.29 11.58
N GLN A 255 34.46 16.21 11.14
CA GLN A 255 35.68 15.88 10.37
C GLN A 255 36.63 14.99 11.17
N ASN A 256 36.61 15.09 12.50
CA ASN A 256 37.36 14.20 13.37
C ASN A 256 36.94 12.75 13.31
N PHE A 257 35.75 12.48 12.72
CA PHE A 257 35.09 11.18 12.61
C PHE A 257 34.79 10.80 11.16
N ALA A 258 35.41 11.48 10.18
CA ALA A 258 35.07 11.34 8.77
C ALA A 258 35.17 9.89 8.28
N THR A 259 36.21 9.17 8.69
CA THR A 259 36.44 7.76 8.28
C THR A 259 35.37 6.84 8.87
N GLU A 260 35.07 6.97 10.16
CA GLU A 260 34.09 6.13 10.87
C GLU A 260 32.66 6.43 10.37
N LEU A 261 32.35 7.69 10.07
CA LEU A 261 31.08 8.08 9.47
C LEU A 261 30.92 7.53 8.06
N GLU A 262 31.96 7.55 7.24
CA GLU A 262 31.94 6.99 5.89
C GLU A 262 31.77 5.46 5.89
N GLN A 263 32.44 4.78 6.82
CA GLN A 263 32.26 3.34 7.02
C GLN A 263 30.84 3.00 7.44
N LEU A 264 30.28 3.74 8.41
CA LEU A 264 28.91 3.56 8.85
C LEU A 264 27.90 3.81 7.72
N GLU A 265 28.07 4.88 6.93
CA GLU A 265 27.25 5.19 5.78
C GLU A 265 27.26 4.06 4.76
N THR A 266 28.46 3.53 4.45
CA THR A 266 28.64 2.42 3.52
C THR A 266 27.90 1.16 4.00
N ARG A 267 28.02 0.83 5.28
CA ARG A 267 27.35 -0.34 5.88
C ARG A 267 25.83 -0.16 5.94
N ILE A 268 25.32 1.04 6.26
CA ILE A 268 23.90 1.34 6.25
C ILE A 268 23.34 1.21 4.83
N SER A 269 24.02 1.76 3.80
CA SER A 269 23.61 1.62 2.40
C SER A 269 23.58 0.15 1.96
N ALA A 270 24.59 -0.64 2.32
CA ALA A 270 24.61 -2.07 2.04
C ALA A 270 23.44 -2.82 2.75
N ALA A 271 23.03 -2.41 3.95
CA ALA A 271 21.88 -2.97 4.65
C ALA A 271 20.55 -2.64 3.96
N PHE A 272 20.40 -1.42 3.46
CA PHE A 272 19.24 -1.04 2.65
C PHE A 272 19.18 -1.86 1.36
N GLU A 273 20.28 -2.01 0.62
CA GLU A 273 20.35 -2.82 -0.59
C GLU A 273 20.00 -4.29 -0.30
N TRP A 274 20.49 -4.83 0.82
CA TRP A 274 20.14 -6.18 1.25
C TRP A 274 18.63 -6.32 1.49
N LEU A 275 18.03 -5.40 2.24
CA LEU A 275 16.58 -5.41 2.50
C LEU A 275 15.78 -5.29 1.20
N GLN A 276 16.13 -4.35 0.32
CA GLN A 276 15.47 -4.15 -0.98
C GLN A 276 15.46 -5.42 -1.81
N THR A 277 16.64 -6.00 -2.01
CA THR A 277 16.82 -7.19 -2.85
C THR A 277 16.15 -8.42 -2.23
N SER A 278 16.27 -8.59 -0.93
CA SER A 278 15.68 -9.71 -0.20
C SER A 278 14.15 -9.66 -0.22
N VAL A 279 13.55 -8.49 0.00
CA VAL A 279 12.09 -8.31 -0.09
C VAL A 279 11.58 -8.49 -1.50
N ALA A 280 12.26 -7.92 -2.51
CA ALA A 280 11.84 -8.02 -3.90
C ALA A 280 11.88 -9.46 -4.41
N ALA A 281 12.98 -10.18 -4.16
CA ALA A 281 13.20 -11.56 -4.62
C ALA A 281 12.61 -12.62 -3.66
N TRP A 282 12.37 -12.26 -2.40
CA TRP A 282 12.03 -13.17 -1.30
C TRP A 282 13.10 -14.25 -1.11
N ARG A 283 14.37 -13.80 -1.13
CA ARG A 283 15.57 -14.64 -0.95
C ARG A 283 16.49 -13.97 0.06
N PHE A 284 17.08 -14.75 0.96
CA PHE A 284 17.83 -14.28 2.13
C PHE A 284 19.23 -14.91 2.19
N ASP A 285 19.79 -15.24 1.04
CA ASP A 285 21.05 -15.95 0.85
C ASP A 285 22.30 -15.05 0.88
N ARG A 286 22.10 -13.72 0.85
CA ARG A 286 23.22 -12.75 0.92
C ARG A 286 23.67 -12.52 2.34
N GLU A 287 24.96 -12.25 2.52
CA GLU A 287 25.53 -11.86 3.79
C GLU A 287 25.06 -10.48 4.21
N TRP A 288 24.71 -10.35 5.48
CA TRP A 288 24.31 -9.08 6.08
C TRP A 288 25.54 -8.25 6.48
N PRO A 289 25.59 -6.94 6.18
CA PRO A 289 26.71 -6.11 6.58
C PRO A 289 26.81 -6.01 8.13
N ASP A 290 28.03 -6.00 8.63
CA ASP A 290 28.29 -5.84 10.06
C ASP A 290 28.10 -4.38 10.48
N LEU A 291 26.86 -4.02 10.82
CA LEU A 291 26.48 -2.70 11.30
C LEU A 291 26.98 -2.47 12.73
N ALA A 292 27.05 -3.53 13.53
CA ALA A 292 27.46 -3.44 14.92
C ALA A 292 28.93 -3.02 15.06
N ALA A 293 29.81 -3.56 14.21
CA ALA A 293 31.22 -3.16 14.18
C ALA A 293 31.36 -1.67 13.81
N ALA A 294 30.68 -1.18 12.77
CA ALA A 294 30.78 0.22 12.36
C ALA A 294 30.25 1.20 13.44
N VAL A 295 29.21 0.82 14.16
CA VAL A 295 28.71 1.61 15.32
C VAL A 295 29.72 1.57 16.46
N GLY A 296 30.33 0.41 16.74
CA GLY A 296 31.35 0.23 17.78
C GLY A 296 32.59 1.11 17.54
N ASP A 297 33.11 1.11 16.31
CA ASP A 297 34.26 1.92 15.92
C ASP A 297 34.01 3.41 16.12
N LEU A 298 32.83 3.89 15.71
CA LEU A 298 32.40 5.28 15.91
C LEU A 298 32.27 5.63 17.41
N ASP A 299 31.74 4.73 18.23
CA ASP A 299 31.59 4.93 19.68
C ASP A 299 32.94 4.99 20.38
N GLU A 300 33.87 4.11 20.05
CA GLU A 300 35.23 4.08 20.58
C GLU A 300 35.97 5.39 20.28
N LYS A 301 35.86 5.83 19.01
CA LYS A 301 36.45 7.09 18.59
C LYS A 301 35.82 8.29 19.29
N ALA A 302 34.50 8.31 19.46
CA ALA A 302 33.81 9.37 20.21
C ALA A 302 34.17 9.38 21.69
N ALA A 303 34.36 8.22 22.31
CA ALA A 303 34.82 8.11 23.70
C ALA A 303 36.27 8.63 23.85
N THR A 304 37.14 8.31 22.91
CA THR A 304 38.52 8.78 22.86
C THR A 304 38.60 10.30 22.68
N SER A 305 37.84 10.87 21.77
CA SER A 305 37.74 12.32 21.53
C SER A 305 37.26 13.08 22.79
N ARG A 306 36.32 12.50 23.56
CA ARG A 306 35.89 13.09 24.85
C ARG A 306 36.97 13.05 25.89
N LYS A 307 37.73 11.95 26.01
CA LYS A 307 38.81 11.81 26.98
C LYS A 307 39.98 12.73 26.66
N SER A 308 40.31 12.93 25.41
CA SER A 308 41.40 13.83 24.98
C SER A 308 41.03 15.31 25.08
N GLY A 309 39.75 15.64 25.36
CA GLY A 309 39.28 17.02 25.46
C GLY A 309 39.18 17.74 24.11
N THR A 310 39.29 17.05 22.99
CA THR A 310 39.19 17.60 21.62
C THR A 310 37.90 18.39 21.43
N SER A 311 36.79 17.95 22.07
CA SER A 311 35.48 18.63 21.99
C SER A 311 35.49 20.05 22.56
N ARG A 312 36.48 20.43 23.46
CA ARG A 312 36.53 21.76 24.10
C ARG A 312 36.84 22.89 23.11
N SER A 313 37.35 22.57 21.92
CA SER A 313 37.73 23.53 20.89
C SER A 313 36.54 23.91 19.94
N TYR A 314 35.39 23.30 20.12
CA TYR A 314 34.23 23.44 19.24
C TYR A 314 33.04 24.02 20.00
N GLU A 315 32.10 24.63 19.26
CA GLU A 315 30.86 25.15 19.81
C GLU A 315 29.95 24.03 20.34
N LEU A 316 29.26 24.29 21.44
CA LEU A 316 28.39 23.31 22.09
C LEU A 316 27.30 22.82 21.13
N GLU A 317 26.72 23.71 20.33
CA GLU A 317 25.67 23.37 19.35
C GLU A 317 26.16 22.43 18.27
N GLU A 318 27.38 22.61 17.77
CA GLU A 318 28.03 21.73 16.82
C GLU A 318 28.22 20.32 17.38
N ILE A 319 28.70 20.24 18.60
CA ILE A 319 28.85 18.96 19.31
C ILE A 319 27.50 18.27 19.52
N LEU A 320 26.48 19.01 19.91
CA LEU A 320 25.13 18.48 20.11
C LEU A 320 24.54 17.95 18.80
N ARG A 321 24.71 18.68 17.71
CA ARG A 321 24.27 18.21 16.38
C ARG A 321 24.97 16.91 15.97
N PHE A 322 26.28 16.84 16.18
CA PHE A 322 27.04 15.61 15.90
C PHE A 322 26.51 14.42 16.70
N TYR A 323 26.33 14.55 18.01
CA TYR A 323 25.80 13.43 18.80
C TYR A 323 24.35 13.11 18.50
N SER A 324 23.54 14.10 18.11
CA SER A 324 22.18 13.86 17.63
C SER A 324 22.17 13.07 16.32
N PHE A 325 23.07 13.37 15.38
CA PHE A 325 23.27 12.62 14.16
C PHE A 325 23.71 11.18 14.44
N VAL A 326 24.70 10.99 15.32
CA VAL A 326 25.17 9.66 15.73
C VAL A 326 24.05 8.85 16.38
N LEU A 327 23.28 9.45 17.28
CA LEU A 327 22.14 8.78 17.93
C LEU A 327 21.06 8.40 16.94
N GLY A 328 20.72 9.30 16.01
CA GLY A 328 19.78 9.03 14.93
C GLY A 328 20.25 7.88 14.03
N SER A 329 21.54 7.87 13.68
CA SER A 329 22.15 6.77 12.89
C SER A 329 22.09 5.43 13.61
N LYS A 330 22.31 5.40 14.92
CA LYS A 330 22.15 4.19 15.75
C LYS A 330 20.70 3.69 15.79
N ASN A 331 19.76 4.63 15.90
CA ASN A 331 18.34 4.27 15.83
C ASN A 331 17.98 3.68 14.46
N LEU A 332 18.47 4.25 13.36
CA LEU A 332 18.30 3.71 12.03
C LEU A 332 18.90 2.30 11.91
N VAL A 333 20.12 2.09 12.40
CA VAL A 333 20.78 0.76 12.44
C VAL A 333 19.91 -0.25 13.17
N ARG A 334 19.38 0.13 14.33
CA ARG A 334 18.49 -0.74 15.11
C ARG A 334 17.23 -1.14 14.34
N GLU A 335 16.57 -0.21 13.65
CA GLU A 335 15.36 -0.51 12.86
C GLU A 335 15.68 -1.38 11.64
N LEU A 336 16.85 -1.19 11.00
CA LEU A 336 17.32 -2.06 9.91
C LEU A 336 17.57 -3.50 10.40
N GLU A 337 18.20 -3.67 11.56
CA GLU A 337 18.41 -5.00 12.18
C GLU A 337 17.12 -5.68 12.56
N LEU A 338 16.14 -4.94 13.09
CA LEU A 338 14.82 -5.47 13.39
C LEU A 338 14.09 -5.90 12.12
N GLY A 339 14.14 -5.10 11.06
CA GLY A 339 13.59 -5.44 9.74
C GLY A 339 14.22 -6.72 9.15
N ARG A 340 15.55 -6.88 9.27
CA ARG A 340 16.23 -8.14 8.95
C ARG A 340 15.69 -9.31 9.77
N GLY A 341 15.51 -9.10 11.08
CA GLY A 341 14.98 -10.13 11.99
C GLY A 341 13.60 -10.64 11.58
N VAL A 342 12.72 -9.74 11.09
CA VAL A 342 11.40 -10.11 10.55
C VAL A 342 11.56 -11.04 9.34
N LEU A 343 12.44 -10.70 8.40
CA LEU A 343 12.65 -11.50 7.18
C LEU A 343 13.28 -12.87 7.47
N LYS A 344 14.18 -12.98 8.45
CA LYS A 344 14.78 -14.25 8.84
C LYS A 344 13.79 -15.25 9.48
N ARG A 345 12.68 -14.79 10.03
CA ARG A 345 11.63 -15.69 10.56
C ARG A 345 10.85 -16.42 9.45
N SER A 346 11.08 -16.03 8.19
CA SER A 346 10.41 -16.62 7.02
C SER A 346 11.25 -17.69 6.31
N SER A 347 12.53 -17.79 6.63
CA SER A 347 13.46 -18.81 6.10
C SER A 347 13.51 -20.03 7.01
#